data_70ba39630818e907c0b0a36b9ea16934
#
_entry.id   70ba39630818e907c0b0a36b9ea16934
#
_cell.length_a   1.000
_cell.length_b   1.000
_cell.length_c   1.000
_cell.angle_alpha   90.00
_cell.angle_beta   90.00
_cell.angle_gamma   90.00
#
_symmetry.space_group_name_H-M   'P 1'
#
loop_
_entity.id
_entity.type
_entity.pdbx_description
1 polymer ?
#
loop_
_entity_poly.entity_id
_entity_poly.type
_entity_poly.pdbx_seq_one_letter_code
_entity_poly.pdbx_strand_id
1 'polypeptide(L)'
;MEEDFQKHIRSLITENVLIVVEGVKDKNALNSFGITNIITLNSPLFSVVEHVAEKTKECGVLTDLDKEGKKLYAKLSSDLQRHGVKINNKFRNFL
;
A
#
# COMPACT_ATOMS: atom_id res chain seq x y z
N MET A 1 11.71 18.74 4.22
CA MET A 1 10.89 17.85 3.36
C MET A 1 11.56 16.53 3.10
N GLU A 2 12.79 16.55 2.62
CA GLU A 2 13.53 15.34 2.34
C GLU A 2 13.75 14.47 3.58
N GLU A 3 14.04 15.10 4.71
CA GLU A 3 14.21 14.40 5.98
C GLU A 3 12.91 13.71 6.42
N ASP A 4 11.78 14.36 6.24
CA ASP A 4 10.48 13.79 6.60
C ASP A 4 10.14 12.61 5.72
N PHE A 5 10.44 12.70 4.43
CA PHE A 5 10.23 11.61 3.49
C PHE A 5 11.07 10.39 3.88
N GLN A 6 12.36 10.60 4.15
CA GLN A 6 13.27 9.52 4.57
C GLN A 6 12.83 8.90 5.89
N LYS A 7 12.33 9.71 6.80
CA LYS A 7 11.82 9.24 8.08
C LYS A 7 10.63 8.32 7.90
N HIS A 8 9.71 8.69 7.00
CA HIS A 8 8.54 7.86 6.68
C HIS A 8 8.95 6.54 6.05
N ILE A 9 9.92 6.58 5.12
CA ILE A 9 10.44 5.37 4.49
C ILE A 9 11.05 4.44 5.53
N ARG A 10 11.87 4.97 6.43
CA ARG A 10 12.49 4.17 7.49
C ARG A 10 11.45 3.56 8.43
N SER A 11 10.41 4.32 8.74
CA SER A 11 9.32 3.84 9.58
C SER A 11 8.60 2.66 8.92
N LEU A 12 8.32 2.77 7.63
CA LEU A 12 7.67 1.68 6.87
C LEU A 12 8.54 0.43 6.87
N ILE A 13 9.85 0.59 6.70
CA ILE A 13 10.77 -0.54 6.70
C ILE A 13 10.84 -1.18 8.10
N THR A 14 11.01 -0.36 9.13
CA THR A 14 11.13 -0.82 10.51
C THR A 14 9.88 -1.54 10.97
N GLU A 15 8.71 -0.99 10.67
CA GLU A 15 7.42 -1.57 11.04
C GLU A 15 7.00 -2.70 10.10
N ASN A 16 7.73 -2.86 8.99
CA ASN A 16 7.45 -3.89 7.98
C ASN A 16 6.01 -3.82 7.49
N VAL A 17 5.50 -2.61 7.25
CA VAL A 17 4.12 -2.40 6.80
C VAL A 17 3.95 -3.00 5.41
N LEU A 18 2.91 -3.82 5.24
CA LEU A 18 2.56 -4.36 3.94
C LEU A 18 1.96 -3.24 3.09
N ILE A 19 2.43 -3.09 1.86
CA ILE A 19 1.97 -2.04 0.96
C ILE A 19 1.41 -2.67 -0.32
N VAL A 20 0.20 -2.27 -0.69
CA VAL A 20 -0.45 -2.70 -1.92
C VAL A 20 -0.23 -1.61 -2.98
N VAL A 21 0.30 -2.00 -4.13
CA VAL A 21 0.55 -1.10 -5.26
C VAL A 21 -0.09 -1.64 -6.52
N GLU A 22 -0.26 -0.78 -7.54
CA GLU A 22 -0.93 -1.20 -8.77
C GLU A 22 -0.12 -2.17 -9.61
N GLY A 23 1.19 -1.93 -9.75
CA GLY A 23 1.97 -2.75 -10.67
C GLY A 23 3.43 -2.91 -10.28
N VAL A 24 4.13 -3.63 -11.16
CA VAL A 24 5.53 -4.01 -10.96
C VAL A 24 6.46 -2.79 -10.93
N LYS A 25 6.16 -1.76 -11.70
CA LYS A 25 6.98 -0.54 -11.70
C LYS A 25 6.97 0.13 -10.33
N ASP A 26 5.79 0.20 -9.72
CA ASP A 26 5.65 0.78 -8.38
C ASP A 26 6.39 -0.08 -7.35
N LYS A 27 6.26 -1.39 -7.46
CA LYS A 27 6.97 -2.32 -6.59
C LYS A 27 8.49 -2.11 -6.70
N ASN A 28 9.00 -2.03 -7.92
CA ASN A 28 10.44 -1.86 -8.14
C ASN A 28 10.93 -0.52 -7.58
N ALA A 29 10.14 0.54 -7.73
CA ALA A 29 10.47 1.84 -7.19
C ALA A 29 10.58 1.80 -5.67
N LEU A 30 9.62 1.15 -5.00
CA LEU A 30 9.65 1.02 -3.55
C LEU A 30 10.80 0.12 -3.08
N ASN A 31 11.08 -0.94 -3.83
CA ASN A 31 12.22 -1.82 -3.53
C ASN A 31 13.54 -1.04 -3.51
N SER A 32 13.67 -0.04 -4.39
CA SER A 32 14.89 0.77 -4.43
C SER A 32 15.09 1.59 -3.16
N PHE A 33 14.04 1.82 -2.38
CA PHE A 33 14.12 2.49 -1.08
C PHE A 33 14.24 1.50 0.08
N GLY A 34 14.31 0.19 -0.21
CA GLY A 34 14.41 -0.81 0.83
C GLY A 34 13.08 -1.37 1.32
N ILE A 35 11.98 -0.97 0.72
CA ILE A 35 10.65 -1.48 1.08
C ILE A 35 10.41 -2.75 0.27
N THR A 36 10.21 -3.87 0.95
CA THR A 36 10.09 -5.18 0.30
C THR A 36 8.77 -5.88 0.56
N ASN A 37 8.01 -5.47 1.57
CA ASN A 37 6.73 -6.11 1.92
C ASN A 37 5.61 -5.52 1.06
N ILE A 38 5.56 -5.93 -0.21
CA ILE A 38 4.71 -5.32 -1.22
C ILE A 38 3.88 -6.38 -1.94
N ILE A 39 2.61 -6.06 -2.18
CA ILE A 39 1.72 -6.87 -3.01
C ILE A 39 1.25 -6.00 -4.19
N THR A 40 1.30 -6.56 -5.40
CA THR A 40 0.79 -5.90 -6.60
C THR A 40 -0.62 -6.37 -6.92
N LEU A 41 -1.37 -5.53 -7.63
CA LEU A 41 -2.74 -5.83 -8.04
C LEU A 41 -2.73 -6.62 -9.36
N ASN A 42 -2.14 -7.80 -9.34
CA ASN A 42 -2.04 -8.65 -10.53
C ASN A 42 -3.06 -9.79 -10.55
N SER A 43 -4.05 -9.73 -9.68
CA SER A 43 -5.13 -10.69 -9.60
C SER A 43 -6.43 -9.95 -9.25
N PRO A 44 -7.60 -10.61 -9.31
CA PRO A 44 -8.86 -9.94 -8.97
C PRO A 44 -8.82 -9.31 -7.57
N LEU A 45 -9.48 -8.17 -7.42
CA LEU A 45 -9.44 -7.43 -6.16
C LEU A 45 -9.84 -8.27 -4.96
N PHE A 46 -10.87 -9.12 -5.09
CA PHE A 46 -11.31 -9.92 -3.96
C PHE A 46 -10.21 -10.88 -3.48
N SER A 47 -9.41 -11.42 -4.42
CA SER A 47 -8.28 -12.28 -4.06
C SER A 47 -7.20 -11.52 -3.32
N VAL A 48 -6.91 -10.31 -3.78
CA VAL A 48 -5.91 -9.46 -3.14
C VAL A 48 -6.36 -9.11 -1.71
N VAL A 49 -7.63 -8.73 -1.55
CA VAL A 49 -8.19 -8.38 -0.24
C VAL A 49 -8.09 -9.56 0.73
N GLU A 50 -8.49 -10.74 0.30
CA GLU A 50 -8.41 -11.94 1.14
C GLU A 50 -6.96 -12.25 1.52
N HIS A 51 -6.06 -12.17 0.55
CA HIS A 51 -4.64 -12.45 0.78
C HIS A 51 -4.01 -11.48 1.78
N VAL A 52 -4.32 -10.19 1.65
CA VAL A 52 -3.82 -9.17 2.58
C VAL A 52 -4.39 -9.40 3.98
N ALA A 53 -5.70 -9.66 4.07
CA ALA A 53 -6.37 -9.88 5.35
C ALA A 53 -5.82 -11.09 6.10
N GLU A 54 -5.38 -12.11 5.39
CA GLU A 54 -4.74 -13.27 6.00
C GLU A 54 -3.36 -12.94 6.55
N LYS A 55 -2.65 -12.01 5.92
CA LYS A 55 -1.27 -11.70 6.26
C LYS A 55 -1.12 -10.64 7.32
N THR A 56 -2.03 -9.66 7.36
CA THR A 56 -1.83 -8.49 8.21
C THR A 56 -3.15 -7.87 8.63
N LYS A 57 -3.09 -7.05 9.69
CA LYS A 57 -4.23 -6.26 10.14
C LYS A 57 -4.09 -4.79 9.82
N GLU A 58 -2.98 -4.41 9.20
CA GLU A 58 -2.74 -3.03 8.79
C GLU A 58 -1.91 -3.03 7.52
N CYS A 59 -2.28 -2.20 6.54
CA CYS A 59 -1.51 -2.07 5.31
C CYS A 59 -1.60 -0.65 4.75
N GLY A 60 -0.66 -0.32 3.86
CA GLY A 60 -0.72 0.88 3.06
C GLY A 60 -1.26 0.55 1.68
N VAL A 61 -1.92 1.51 1.05
CA VAL A 61 -2.42 1.38 -0.32
C VAL A 61 -1.89 2.55 -1.14
N LEU A 62 -1.09 2.26 -2.16
CA LEU A 62 -0.51 3.25 -3.05
C LEU A 62 -0.97 2.99 -4.48
N THR A 63 -2.05 3.65 -4.86
CA THR A 63 -2.53 3.65 -6.23
C THR A 63 -2.24 5.03 -6.84
N ASP A 64 -2.36 5.13 -8.18
CA ASP A 64 -2.12 6.39 -8.85
C ASP A 64 -3.06 7.48 -8.33
N LEU A 65 -2.62 8.73 -8.42
CA LEU A 65 -3.39 9.88 -7.95
C LEU A 65 -4.37 10.40 -8.98
N ASP A 66 -4.44 9.77 -10.16
CA ASP A 66 -5.40 10.13 -11.17
C ASP A 66 -6.81 9.64 -10.78
N LYS A 67 -7.80 9.95 -11.62
CA LYS A 67 -9.20 9.64 -11.33
C LYS A 67 -9.43 8.15 -11.12
N GLU A 68 -8.84 7.31 -11.97
CA GLU A 68 -9.00 5.87 -11.88
C GLU A 68 -8.30 5.31 -10.65
N GLY A 69 -7.11 5.80 -10.35
CA GLY A 69 -6.37 5.39 -9.16
C GLY A 69 -7.08 5.76 -7.87
N LYS A 70 -7.76 6.91 -7.85
CA LYS A 70 -8.53 7.32 -6.68
C LYS A 70 -9.75 6.44 -6.45
N LYS A 71 -10.41 6.02 -7.54
CA LYS A 71 -11.54 5.08 -7.46
C LYS A 71 -11.06 3.73 -6.95
N LEU A 72 -9.95 3.26 -7.47
CA LEU A 72 -9.34 2.00 -7.06
C LEU A 72 -8.95 2.03 -5.59
N TYR A 73 -8.35 3.12 -5.14
CA TYR A 73 -8.00 3.32 -3.75
C TYR A 73 -9.25 3.22 -2.85
N ALA A 74 -10.32 3.91 -3.21
CA ALA A 74 -11.53 3.92 -2.42
C ALA A 74 -12.14 2.53 -2.32
N LYS A 75 -12.22 1.81 -3.44
CA LYS A 75 -12.78 0.47 -3.49
C LYS A 75 -11.94 -0.51 -2.66
N LEU A 76 -10.65 -0.51 -2.89
CA LEU A 76 -9.73 -1.43 -2.22
C LEU A 76 -9.69 -1.15 -0.72
N SER A 77 -9.62 0.11 -0.32
CA SER A 77 -9.59 0.49 1.09
C SER A 77 -10.87 0.08 1.80
N SER A 78 -12.02 0.31 1.17
CA SER A 78 -13.31 -0.08 1.72
C SER A 78 -13.39 -1.60 1.91
N ASP A 79 -12.99 -2.37 0.92
CA ASP A 79 -13.03 -3.84 0.99
C ASP A 79 -12.08 -4.37 2.07
N LEU A 80 -10.89 -3.81 2.16
CA LEU A 80 -9.92 -4.20 3.19
C LEU A 80 -10.45 -3.91 4.59
N GLN A 81 -11.05 -2.74 4.79
CA GLN A 81 -11.61 -2.38 6.09
C GLN A 81 -12.74 -3.31 6.49
N ARG A 82 -13.56 -3.76 5.53
CA ARG A 82 -14.60 -4.75 5.82
C ARG A 82 -14.03 -6.09 6.28
N HIS A 83 -12.82 -6.39 5.88
CA HIS A 83 -12.11 -7.62 6.29
C HIS A 83 -11.24 -7.39 7.53
N GLY A 84 -11.42 -6.26 8.21
CA GLY A 84 -10.71 -5.99 9.46
C GLY A 84 -9.30 -5.45 9.29
N VAL A 85 -8.94 -4.99 8.10
CA VAL A 85 -7.61 -4.44 7.83
C VAL A 85 -7.66 -2.92 7.97
N LYS A 86 -6.80 -2.37 8.82
CA LYS A 86 -6.65 -0.93 8.98
C LYS A 86 -5.80 -0.37 7.86
N ILE A 87 -6.19 0.79 7.32
CA ILE A 87 -5.45 1.43 6.24
C ILE A 87 -4.52 2.50 6.81
N ASN A 88 -3.23 2.36 6.51
CA ASN A 88 -2.22 3.35 6.89
C ASN A 88 -2.02 4.32 5.73
N ASN A 89 -2.53 5.54 5.88
CA ASN A 89 -2.51 6.55 4.82
C ASN A 89 -1.32 7.50 4.91
N LYS A 90 -0.46 7.34 5.89
CA LYS A 90 0.62 8.30 6.13
C LYS A 90 1.50 8.52 4.90
N PHE A 91 1.91 7.44 4.26
CA PHE A 91 2.79 7.54 3.10
C PHE A 91 2.06 8.10 1.89
N ARG A 92 0.81 7.68 1.66
CA ARG A 92 0.01 8.20 0.55
C ARG A 92 -0.24 9.69 0.71
N ASN A 93 -0.56 10.13 1.91
CA ASN A 93 -0.81 11.54 2.17
C ASN A 93 0.45 12.40 2.01
N PHE A 94 1.62 11.77 2.15
CA PHE A 94 2.89 12.46 1.98
C PHE A 94 3.22 12.72 0.50
N LEU A 95 2.71 11.89 -0.39
CA LEU A 95 2.90 12.06 -1.82
C LEU A 95 2.01 13.17 -2.35
#